data_ee535ba851230c9443a193460fbd271d
#
_entry.id   ee535ba851230c9443a193460fbd271d
#
_cell.length_a   1.000
_cell.length_b   1.000
_cell.length_c   1.000
_cell.angle_alpha   90.00
_cell.angle_beta   90.00
_cell.angle_gamma   90.00
#
_symmetry.space_group_name_H-M   'P 1'
#
loop_
_entity.id
_entity.type
_entity.pdbx_description
1 polymer ?
#
loop_
_entity_poly.entity_id
_entity_poly.type
_entity_poly.pdbx_seq_one_letter_code
_entity_poly.pdbx_strand_id
1 'polypeptide(L)'
;MNVSILKTVIACILLNCLVSCTAKDEWTSLMDKDLSQWEMYLSYEHKPDYNGSQPLDEAGNPVQPIGYNKNVKNVFSVAEQDGVPVLRISGEIYGCVYTKQSFENYHLRMKVKFGTKKWVPRLNEPMDSGLLYHSHGECGVDYWRSWMESHEFQVMEGGFGDYWRIADTGANIKMRDPDANNEKANYDPKGIETYMGVDGKRSGFVQFSKDHE
;
A
#
# COMPACT_ATOMS: atom_id res chain seq x y z
N MET A 1 -56.09 29.92 16.49
CA MET A 1 -54.65 29.63 16.43
C MET A 1 -53.97 30.89 15.89
N ASN A 2 -53.11 31.52 16.68
CA ASN A 2 -52.61 32.85 16.38
C ASN A 2 -51.58 32.82 15.23
N VAL A 3 -51.85 33.56 14.17
CA VAL A 3 -50.99 33.64 12.94
C VAL A 3 -49.56 34.06 13.30
N SER A 4 -49.37 34.78 14.39
CA SER A 4 -48.06 35.21 14.90
C SER A 4 -47.19 34.03 15.40
N ILE A 5 -47.78 33.05 16.08
CA ILE A 5 -47.09 31.86 16.59
C ILE A 5 -46.64 30.97 15.42
N LEU A 6 -47.46 30.84 14.39
CA LEU A 6 -47.14 30.06 13.20
C LEU A 6 -45.95 30.64 12.41
N LYS A 7 -45.83 31.98 12.31
CA LYS A 7 -44.69 32.64 11.66
C LYS A 7 -43.37 32.45 12.41
N THR A 8 -43.40 32.45 13.73
CA THR A 8 -42.22 32.24 14.57
C THR A 8 -41.73 30.79 14.50
N VAL A 9 -42.64 29.82 14.46
CA VAL A 9 -42.28 28.40 14.34
C VAL A 9 -41.69 28.10 12.97
N ILE A 10 -42.24 28.68 11.90
CA ILE A 10 -41.70 28.51 10.54
C ILE A 10 -40.31 29.17 10.42
N ALA A 11 -40.08 30.32 11.04
CA ALA A 11 -38.77 30.98 11.03
C ALA A 11 -37.70 30.17 11.79
N CYS A 12 -38.07 29.52 12.90
CA CYS A 12 -37.15 28.64 13.63
C CYS A 12 -36.82 27.34 12.86
N ILE A 13 -37.78 26.78 12.12
CA ILE A 13 -37.56 25.58 11.30
C ILE A 13 -36.65 25.91 10.09
N LEU A 14 -36.83 27.07 9.47
CA LEU A 14 -35.97 27.51 8.34
C LEU A 14 -34.54 27.86 8.78
N LEU A 15 -34.34 28.31 10.02
CA LEU A 15 -33.02 28.66 10.53
C LEU A 15 -32.18 27.41 10.87
N ASN A 16 -32.82 26.27 11.19
CA ASN A 16 -32.11 25.02 11.46
C ASN A 16 -31.67 24.25 10.20
N CYS A 17 -32.15 24.61 9.00
CA CYS A 17 -31.77 23.96 7.78
C CYS A 17 -30.50 24.57 7.10
N LEU A 18 -29.89 25.60 7.68
CA LEU A 18 -28.72 26.29 7.11
C LEU A 18 -27.42 26.02 7.87
N VAL A 19 -27.40 25.11 8.83
CA VAL A 19 -26.11 24.55 9.30
C VAL A 19 -25.71 23.47 8.31
N SER A 20 -25.35 23.90 7.10
CA SER A 20 -24.49 23.10 6.24
C SER A 20 -23.17 22.97 6.97
N CYS A 21 -23.00 21.86 7.64
CA CYS A 21 -21.73 21.46 8.18
C CYS A 21 -20.81 21.27 6.96
N THR A 22 -20.12 22.30 6.55
CA THR A 22 -18.95 22.16 5.71
C THR A 22 -17.91 21.47 6.59
N ALA A 23 -17.96 20.16 6.66
CA ALA A 23 -16.86 19.38 7.17
C ALA A 23 -15.67 19.78 6.28
N LYS A 24 -14.80 20.61 6.79
CA LYS A 24 -13.47 20.77 6.21
C LYS A 24 -12.87 19.38 6.23
N ASP A 25 -12.56 18.84 5.05
CA ASP A 25 -11.74 17.63 4.95
C ASP A 25 -10.40 17.91 5.66
N GLU A 26 -10.34 17.59 6.92
CA GLU A 26 -9.16 17.84 7.72
C GLU A 26 -8.22 16.64 7.56
N TRP A 27 -7.10 16.85 6.87
CA TRP A 27 -6.09 15.83 6.66
C TRP A 27 -5.36 15.53 7.96
N THR A 28 -5.33 14.26 8.34
CA THR A 28 -4.55 13.78 9.47
C THR A 28 -3.21 13.25 8.97
N SER A 29 -2.11 13.74 9.53
CA SER A 29 -0.78 13.19 9.25
C SER A 29 -0.64 11.82 9.87
N LEU A 30 -0.24 10.84 9.08
CA LEU A 30 0.13 9.52 9.57
C LEU A 30 1.59 9.46 10.05
N MET A 31 2.40 10.47 9.71
CA MET A 31 3.80 10.51 10.13
C MET A 31 3.95 11.12 11.51
N ASP A 32 4.59 10.39 12.40
CA ASP A 32 5.08 10.81 13.69
C ASP A 32 6.62 10.95 13.68
N LYS A 33 7.20 11.31 14.82
CA LYS A 33 8.63 11.58 14.91
C LYS A 33 9.49 10.31 15.11
N ASP A 34 8.90 9.21 15.47
CA ASP A 34 9.60 8.00 15.95
C ASP A 34 8.98 6.67 15.49
N LEU A 35 7.99 6.71 14.59
CA LEU A 35 7.19 5.56 14.15
C LEU A 35 6.43 4.87 15.31
N SER A 36 6.11 5.58 16.38
CA SER A 36 5.40 5.00 17.52
C SER A 36 3.99 4.53 17.18
N GLN A 37 3.36 5.11 16.14
CA GLN A 37 2.05 4.71 15.63
C GLN A 37 2.13 3.62 14.54
N TRP A 38 3.33 3.07 14.31
CA TRP A 38 3.57 2.07 13.29
C TRP A 38 4.11 0.79 13.89
N GLU A 39 3.86 -0.30 13.21
CA GLU A 39 4.56 -1.58 13.39
C GLU A 39 5.32 -1.92 12.14
N MET A 40 6.26 -2.85 12.25
CA MET A 40 7.09 -3.25 11.13
C MET A 40 7.39 -4.73 11.14
N TYR A 41 7.68 -5.26 9.97
CA TYR A 41 8.14 -6.62 9.78
C TYR A 41 9.29 -6.63 8.78
N LEU A 42 10.32 -7.41 9.06
CA LEU A 42 11.43 -7.67 8.15
C LEU A 42 11.55 -9.16 7.85
N SER A 43 11.79 -9.51 6.60
CA SER A 43 11.99 -10.89 6.18
C SER A 43 13.40 -11.40 6.49
N TYR A 44 14.24 -11.52 5.52
CA TYR A 44 15.58 -12.10 5.64
C TYR A 44 16.66 -11.13 5.17
N GLU A 45 17.88 -11.26 5.68
CA GLU A 45 19.01 -10.57 5.08
C GLU A 45 19.28 -11.10 3.68
N HIS A 46 19.40 -10.19 2.72
CA HIS A 46 19.56 -10.56 1.33
C HIS A 46 21.00 -11.00 1.04
N LYS A 47 21.10 -12.06 0.24
CA LYS A 47 22.33 -12.48 -0.42
C LYS A 47 22.21 -12.18 -1.91
N PRO A 48 23.34 -12.12 -2.67
CA PRO A 48 23.31 -11.85 -4.11
C PRO A 48 22.45 -12.82 -4.93
N ASP A 49 22.34 -14.06 -4.47
CA ASP A 49 21.58 -15.15 -5.10
C ASP A 49 20.18 -15.35 -4.50
N TYR A 50 19.71 -14.43 -3.68
CA TYR A 50 18.38 -14.53 -3.08
C TYR A 50 17.29 -14.48 -4.16
N ASN A 51 16.45 -15.50 -4.19
CA ASN A 51 15.45 -15.74 -5.23
C ASN A 51 14.00 -15.69 -4.74
N GLY A 52 13.78 -15.19 -3.52
CA GLY A 52 12.45 -15.15 -2.89
C GLY A 52 12.03 -16.41 -2.16
N SER A 53 12.81 -17.47 -2.22
CA SER A 53 12.58 -18.68 -1.43
C SER A 53 12.98 -18.46 0.01
N GLN A 54 12.38 -19.24 0.91
CA GLN A 54 12.82 -19.24 2.31
C GLN A 54 14.27 -19.73 2.39
N PRO A 55 15.20 -18.93 2.95
CA PRO A 55 16.58 -19.34 3.10
C PRO A 55 16.70 -20.58 3.99
N LEU A 56 17.71 -21.38 3.72
CA LEU A 56 18.08 -22.53 4.56
C LEU A 56 19.40 -22.24 5.27
N ASP A 57 19.54 -22.79 6.48
CA ASP A 57 20.81 -22.81 7.22
C ASP A 57 21.78 -23.86 6.64
N GLU A 58 22.98 -23.97 7.23
CA GLU A 58 23.99 -24.93 6.77
C GLU A 58 23.55 -26.39 6.96
N ALA A 59 22.60 -26.66 7.83
CA ALA A 59 22.03 -27.98 8.05
C ALA A 59 20.82 -28.28 7.15
N GLY A 60 20.40 -27.30 6.32
CA GLY A 60 19.24 -27.41 5.43
C GLY A 60 17.90 -27.10 6.10
N ASN A 61 17.88 -26.54 7.30
CA ASN A 61 16.64 -26.15 7.98
C ASN A 61 16.21 -24.75 7.54
N PRO A 62 14.89 -24.48 7.47
CA PRO A 62 14.37 -23.17 7.17
C PRO A 62 14.82 -22.10 8.18
N VAL A 63 15.45 -21.04 7.69
CA VAL A 63 15.80 -19.88 8.52
C VAL A 63 14.51 -19.15 8.89
N GLN A 64 14.43 -18.70 10.14
CA GLN A 64 13.32 -17.86 10.57
C GLN A 64 13.53 -16.43 10.09
N PRO A 65 12.45 -15.72 9.72
CA PRO A 65 12.54 -14.29 9.36
C PRO A 65 13.00 -13.47 10.58
N ILE A 66 13.50 -12.29 10.32
CA ILE A 66 13.83 -11.30 11.36
C ILE A 66 12.60 -11.03 12.22
N GLY A 67 11.44 -10.86 11.55
CA GLY A 67 10.12 -10.81 12.19
C GLY A 67 9.70 -9.41 12.60
N TYR A 68 8.70 -9.36 13.49
CA TYR A 68 8.01 -8.13 13.90
C TYR A 68 8.86 -7.24 14.80
N ASN A 69 8.76 -5.94 14.56
CA ASN A 69 9.30 -4.87 15.40
C ASN A 69 10.82 -4.98 15.69
N LYS A 70 11.54 -5.61 14.80
CA LYS A 70 13.01 -5.74 14.83
C LYS A 70 13.59 -4.97 13.65
N ASN A 71 13.85 -3.69 13.87
CA ASN A 71 14.35 -2.79 12.82
C ASN A 71 15.88 -2.89 12.67
N VAL A 72 16.38 -4.06 12.33
CA VAL A 72 17.82 -4.27 12.10
C VAL A 72 18.27 -3.38 10.93
N LYS A 73 19.53 -2.93 10.97
CA LYS A 73 20.11 -2.02 9.96
C LYS A 73 19.32 -0.71 9.74
N ASN A 74 18.40 -0.40 10.65
CA ASN A 74 17.57 0.80 10.57
C ASN A 74 16.88 0.95 9.20
N VAL A 75 16.25 -0.16 8.74
CA VAL A 75 15.58 -0.23 7.43
C VAL A 75 14.49 0.82 7.34
N PHE A 76 13.70 0.99 8.39
CA PHE A 76 12.66 2.02 8.52
C PHE A 76 13.12 3.08 9.52
N SER A 77 13.06 4.33 9.14
CA SER A 77 13.41 5.45 10.03
C SER A 77 12.64 6.69 9.67
N VAL A 78 12.57 7.63 10.61
CA VAL A 78 12.08 8.97 10.32
C VAL A 78 13.28 9.85 9.95
N ALA A 79 13.17 10.52 8.84
CA ALA A 79 14.08 11.59 8.43
C ALA A 79 13.28 12.90 8.36
N GLU A 80 13.97 14.01 8.22
CA GLU A 80 13.34 15.30 7.98
C GLU A 80 13.67 15.78 6.57
N GLN A 81 12.66 16.24 5.85
CA GLN A 81 12.83 16.91 4.58
C GLN A 81 12.02 18.21 4.59
N ASP A 82 12.71 19.32 4.40
CA ASP A 82 12.10 20.67 4.40
C ASP A 82 11.26 20.96 5.66
N GLY A 83 11.73 20.51 6.84
CA GLY A 83 11.03 20.66 8.11
C GLY A 83 9.86 19.71 8.33
N VAL A 84 9.65 18.73 7.45
CA VAL A 84 8.56 17.76 7.52
C VAL A 84 9.12 16.37 7.80
N PRO A 85 8.58 15.62 8.78
CA PRO A 85 8.98 14.24 9.01
C PRO A 85 8.56 13.36 7.81
N VAL A 86 9.48 12.52 7.35
CA VAL A 86 9.28 11.59 6.26
C VAL A 86 9.71 10.19 6.65
N LEU A 87 8.97 9.19 6.22
CA LEU A 87 9.37 7.80 6.32
C LEU A 87 10.53 7.55 5.33
N ARG A 88 11.68 7.19 5.87
CA ARG A 88 12.81 6.73 5.07
C ARG A 88 12.88 5.21 5.11
N ILE A 89 12.89 4.60 3.94
CA ILE A 89 13.06 3.16 3.74
C ILE A 89 14.42 2.94 3.08
N SER A 90 15.34 2.22 3.73
CA SER A 90 16.66 1.96 3.16
C SER A 90 16.60 0.95 2.00
N GLY A 91 15.64 0.04 2.03
CA GLY A 91 15.49 -1.03 1.05
C GLY A 91 16.51 -2.17 1.20
N GLU A 92 17.33 -2.17 2.26
CA GLU A 92 18.41 -3.17 2.45
C GLU A 92 17.88 -4.56 2.79
N ILE A 93 16.69 -4.64 3.37
CA ILE A 93 15.99 -5.89 3.68
C ILE A 93 14.54 -5.72 3.26
N TYR A 94 13.95 -6.74 2.65
CA TYR A 94 12.53 -6.71 2.32
C TYR A 94 11.67 -6.75 3.58
N GLY A 95 10.63 -5.95 3.58
CA GLY A 95 9.74 -5.84 4.72
C GLY A 95 8.61 -4.86 4.48
N CYS A 96 7.82 -4.66 5.50
CA CYS A 96 6.76 -3.65 5.50
C CYS A 96 6.72 -2.88 6.81
N VAL A 97 6.19 -1.69 6.75
CA VAL A 97 5.80 -0.86 7.88
C VAL A 97 4.34 -0.51 7.71
N TYR A 98 3.55 -0.63 8.76
CA TYR A 98 2.10 -0.44 8.69
C TYR A 98 1.57 0.27 9.93
N THR A 99 0.45 0.96 9.79
CA THR A 99 -0.20 1.70 10.89
C THR A 99 -0.81 0.74 11.90
N LYS A 100 -0.64 1.02 13.19
CA LYS A 100 -1.34 0.30 14.26
C LYS A 100 -2.85 0.51 14.21
N GLN A 101 -3.26 1.70 13.77
CA GLN A 101 -4.66 2.04 13.57
C GLN A 101 -5.16 1.47 12.25
N SER A 102 -6.34 0.86 12.27
CA SER A 102 -7.08 0.48 11.06
C SER A 102 -7.91 1.65 10.55
N PHE A 103 -8.08 1.72 9.24
CA PHE A 103 -8.85 2.77 8.56
C PHE A 103 -9.87 2.15 7.62
N GLU A 104 -11.01 2.81 7.49
CA GLU A 104 -12.04 2.51 6.49
C GLU A 104 -12.57 3.80 5.86
N ASN A 105 -13.10 3.73 4.65
CA ASN A 105 -13.70 4.88 3.96
C ASN A 105 -12.78 6.11 3.94
N TYR A 106 -11.52 5.93 3.57
CA TYR A 106 -10.48 6.96 3.64
C TYR A 106 -10.01 7.44 2.27
N HIS A 107 -9.48 8.66 2.27
CA HIS A 107 -8.60 9.15 1.20
C HIS A 107 -7.18 9.23 1.75
N LEU A 108 -6.22 8.63 1.04
CA LEU A 108 -4.81 8.71 1.38
C LEU A 108 -4.05 9.55 0.35
N ARG A 109 -3.18 10.44 0.86
CA ARG A 109 -2.23 11.19 0.02
C ARG A 109 -0.81 10.86 0.44
N MET A 110 0.02 10.58 -0.51
CA MET A 110 1.42 10.24 -0.30
C MET A 110 2.30 10.97 -1.33
N LYS A 111 3.45 11.45 -0.88
CA LYS A 111 4.52 11.91 -1.76
C LYS A 111 5.67 10.91 -1.66
N VAL A 112 6.22 10.52 -2.79
CA VAL A 112 7.30 9.55 -2.88
C VAL A 112 8.50 10.20 -3.56
N LYS A 113 9.68 9.85 -3.07
CA LYS A 113 10.96 10.18 -3.70
C LYS A 113 11.86 8.97 -3.64
N PHE A 114 12.27 8.48 -4.78
CA PHE A 114 13.27 7.42 -4.83
C PHE A 114 14.64 7.92 -4.36
N GLY A 115 15.35 7.04 -3.65
CA GLY A 115 16.75 7.25 -3.31
C GLY A 115 17.65 6.96 -4.51
N THR A 116 18.93 6.71 -4.23
CA THR A 116 19.91 6.37 -5.27
C THR A 116 20.62 5.05 -4.98
N LYS A 117 20.50 4.54 -3.76
CA LYS A 117 21.20 3.32 -3.33
C LYS A 117 20.33 2.10 -3.61
N LYS A 118 20.92 1.13 -4.31
CA LYS A 118 20.34 -0.19 -4.56
C LYS A 118 21.06 -1.25 -3.75
N TRP A 119 20.37 -2.35 -3.47
CA TRP A 119 20.87 -3.45 -2.67
C TRP A 119 20.70 -4.78 -3.40
N VAL A 120 21.53 -5.75 -3.03
CA VAL A 120 21.33 -7.13 -3.49
C VAL A 120 19.97 -7.65 -3.04
N PRO A 121 19.29 -8.47 -3.83
CA PRO A 121 19.68 -9.01 -5.13
C PRO A 121 19.35 -8.07 -6.31
N ARG A 122 18.78 -6.90 -6.08
CA ARG A 122 18.18 -6.01 -7.10
C ARG A 122 19.08 -4.83 -7.51
N LEU A 123 20.39 -5.05 -7.58
CA LEU A 123 21.35 -3.97 -7.91
C LEU A 123 21.11 -3.33 -9.28
N ASN A 124 20.64 -4.11 -10.25
CA ASN A 124 20.40 -3.68 -11.63
C ASN A 124 18.93 -3.52 -11.98
N GLU A 125 18.03 -3.77 -11.00
CA GLU A 125 16.60 -3.64 -11.18
C GLU A 125 16.11 -2.22 -10.88
N PRO A 126 14.93 -1.81 -11.38
CA PRO A 126 14.28 -0.59 -10.93
C PRO A 126 14.09 -0.57 -9.42
N MET A 127 14.11 0.62 -8.83
CA MET A 127 13.72 0.79 -7.44
C MET A 127 12.24 0.49 -7.30
N ASP A 128 11.91 -0.28 -6.28
CA ASP A 128 10.63 -0.92 -6.12
C ASP A 128 10.14 -0.82 -4.67
N SER A 129 8.91 -0.43 -4.52
CA SER A 129 8.17 -0.34 -3.28
C SER A 129 6.69 -0.39 -3.59
N GLY A 130 5.81 -0.41 -2.59
CA GLY A 130 4.38 -0.40 -2.80
C GLY A 130 3.62 0.23 -1.64
N LEU A 131 2.47 0.79 -1.94
CA LEU A 131 1.47 1.12 -0.95
C LEU A 131 0.47 -0.03 -0.89
N LEU A 132 0.55 -0.79 0.20
CA LEU A 132 -0.36 -1.89 0.47
C LEU A 132 -1.59 -1.36 1.21
N TYR A 133 -2.77 -1.62 0.68
CA TYR A 133 -4.04 -1.18 1.28
C TYR A 133 -5.02 -2.33 1.43
N HIS A 134 -5.98 -2.18 2.36
CA HIS A 134 -6.82 -3.27 2.84
C HIS A 134 -6.01 -4.48 3.31
N SER A 135 -4.84 -4.19 3.90
CA SER A 135 -3.94 -5.22 4.43
C SER A 135 -4.54 -5.88 5.65
N HIS A 136 -4.43 -7.19 5.73
CA HIS A 136 -4.92 -7.97 6.87
C HIS A 136 -4.10 -9.25 7.09
N GLY A 137 -4.31 -9.90 8.23
CA GLY A 137 -3.60 -11.12 8.60
C GLY A 137 -2.16 -10.87 9.06
N GLU A 138 -1.32 -11.87 8.90
CA GLU A 138 0.07 -11.85 9.33
C GLU A 138 0.99 -11.38 8.19
N CYS A 139 2.13 -10.78 8.55
CA CYS A 139 3.18 -10.52 7.58
C CYS A 139 3.89 -11.83 7.16
N GLY A 140 4.52 -11.80 5.99
CA GLY A 140 5.31 -12.93 5.50
C GLY A 140 4.50 -13.99 4.77
N VAL A 141 3.30 -13.68 4.31
CA VAL A 141 2.37 -14.64 3.69
C VAL A 141 2.57 -14.80 2.19
N ASP A 142 3.09 -13.79 1.50
CA ASP A 142 3.31 -13.84 0.07
C ASP A 142 4.63 -13.17 -0.33
N TYR A 143 4.92 -13.24 -1.59
CA TYR A 143 6.08 -12.82 -2.37
C TYR A 143 7.25 -12.30 -1.53
N TRP A 144 8.38 -13.02 -1.55
CA TRP A 144 9.55 -12.73 -0.71
C TRP A 144 9.28 -12.84 0.80
N ARG A 145 8.11 -13.33 1.18
CA ARG A 145 7.66 -13.54 2.57
C ARG A 145 7.87 -12.31 3.45
N SER A 146 7.37 -11.17 2.99
CA SER A 146 7.65 -9.88 3.62
C SER A 146 6.43 -9.13 4.11
N TRP A 147 5.29 -9.23 3.43
CA TRP A 147 4.12 -8.41 3.74
C TRP A 147 2.84 -9.21 3.93
N MET A 148 1.78 -8.51 4.28
CA MET A 148 0.45 -9.06 4.52
C MET A 148 -0.30 -9.32 3.22
N GLU A 149 -1.34 -10.13 3.31
CA GLU A 149 -2.37 -10.18 2.29
C GLU A 149 -3.00 -8.80 2.08
N SER A 150 -3.05 -8.32 0.84
CA SER A 150 -3.39 -6.93 0.54
C SER A 150 -3.60 -6.67 -0.95
N HIS A 151 -4.10 -5.49 -1.27
CA HIS A 151 -3.97 -4.89 -2.59
C HIS A 151 -2.78 -3.93 -2.58
N GLU A 152 -2.08 -3.84 -3.68
CA GLU A 152 -0.93 -2.94 -3.81
C GLU A 152 -1.14 -1.91 -4.91
N PHE A 153 -0.87 -0.67 -4.55
CA PHE A 153 -0.59 0.40 -5.49
C PHE A 153 0.93 0.45 -5.66
N GLN A 154 1.40 0.06 -6.83
CA GLN A 154 2.82 -0.05 -7.11
C GLN A 154 3.53 1.30 -7.07
N VAL A 155 4.67 1.34 -6.41
CA VAL A 155 5.58 2.47 -6.33
C VAL A 155 6.94 2.03 -6.86
N MET A 156 7.05 1.92 -8.17
CA MET A 156 8.25 1.43 -8.84
C MET A 156 8.69 2.41 -9.94
N GLU A 157 9.99 2.51 -10.18
CA GLU A 157 10.51 3.22 -11.35
C GLU A 157 10.00 2.55 -12.63
N GLY A 158 9.25 3.28 -13.46
CA GLY A 158 8.64 2.76 -14.69
C GLY A 158 7.35 1.95 -14.50
N GLY A 159 6.82 1.86 -13.29
CA GLY A 159 5.58 1.10 -13.00
C GLY A 159 4.70 1.74 -11.95
N PHE A 160 4.80 3.05 -11.79
CA PHE A 160 4.07 3.78 -10.75
C PHE A 160 2.57 3.75 -10.99
N GLY A 161 1.81 3.25 -10.00
CA GLY A 161 0.35 3.21 -10.05
C GLY A 161 -0.25 1.92 -10.58
N ASP A 162 0.56 0.96 -10.97
CA ASP A 162 0.06 -0.35 -11.36
C ASP A 162 -0.55 -1.09 -10.16
N TYR A 163 -1.50 -1.95 -10.44
CA TYR A 163 -2.16 -2.75 -9.43
C TYR A 163 -1.50 -4.12 -9.30
N TRP A 164 -1.21 -4.52 -8.05
CA TRP A 164 -0.83 -5.88 -7.73
C TRP A 164 -1.78 -6.49 -6.70
N ARG A 165 -2.08 -7.73 -6.91
CA ARG A 165 -2.73 -8.59 -5.95
C ARG A 165 -1.67 -9.29 -5.10
N ILE A 166 -1.79 -9.20 -3.79
CA ILE A 166 -0.86 -9.83 -2.85
C ILE A 166 -1.58 -10.97 -2.13
N ALA A 167 -1.00 -12.16 -2.17
CA ALA A 167 -1.54 -13.40 -1.64
C ALA A 167 -2.94 -13.74 -2.22
N ASP A 168 -3.91 -14.02 -1.37
CA ASP A 168 -5.21 -14.53 -1.77
C ASP A 168 -6.28 -13.45 -2.00
N THR A 169 -5.88 -12.19 -2.07
CA THR A 169 -6.80 -11.10 -2.42
C THR A 169 -7.31 -11.21 -3.85
N GLY A 170 -8.39 -10.50 -4.12
CA GLY A 170 -8.93 -10.39 -5.47
C GLY A 170 -9.73 -9.12 -5.67
N ALA A 171 -9.86 -8.70 -6.91
CA ALA A 171 -10.65 -7.54 -7.30
C ALA A 171 -11.27 -7.72 -8.69
N ASN A 172 -12.43 -7.11 -8.91
CA ASN A 172 -12.98 -6.96 -10.25
C ASN A 172 -12.37 -5.73 -10.91
N ILE A 173 -11.69 -5.94 -12.02
CA ILE A 173 -11.01 -4.88 -12.76
C ILE A 173 -11.42 -4.93 -14.23
N LYS A 174 -11.70 -3.77 -14.82
CA LYS A 174 -11.98 -3.67 -16.26
C LYS A 174 -10.69 -3.71 -17.06
N MET A 175 -10.59 -4.68 -17.95
CA MET A 175 -9.39 -4.93 -18.74
C MET A 175 -9.69 -4.97 -20.23
N ARG A 176 -8.73 -4.57 -21.04
CA ARG A 176 -8.85 -4.55 -22.51
C ARG A 176 -8.95 -5.97 -23.08
N ASP A 177 -8.16 -6.87 -22.59
CA ASP A 177 -8.05 -8.25 -23.08
C ASP A 177 -7.83 -9.19 -21.89
N PRO A 178 -8.94 -9.65 -21.26
CA PRO A 178 -8.85 -10.49 -20.07
C PRO A 178 -8.36 -11.92 -20.36
N ASP A 179 -8.45 -12.38 -21.62
CA ASP A 179 -8.02 -13.71 -22.04
C ASP A 179 -6.56 -13.75 -22.52
N ALA A 180 -5.94 -12.60 -22.66
CA ALA A 180 -4.52 -12.56 -22.93
C ALA A 180 -3.80 -13.27 -21.78
N ASN A 181 -3.14 -14.38 -22.07
CA ASN A 181 -2.22 -15.10 -21.16
C ASN A 181 -1.02 -14.22 -20.76
N ASN A 182 -1.27 -12.95 -20.59
CA ASN A 182 -0.27 -11.93 -20.45
C ASN A 182 -0.04 -11.68 -18.98
N GLU A 183 1.21 -11.77 -18.62
CA GLU A 183 1.75 -11.22 -17.40
C GLU A 183 1.45 -9.70 -17.26
N LYS A 184 0.85 -9.08 -18.28
CA LYS A 184 0.54 -7.65 -18.39
C LYS A 184 -0.90 -7.42 -18.85
N ALA A 185 -1.85 -7.62 -17.95
CA ALA A 185 -3.21 -7.13 -18.17
C ALA A 185 -3.21 -5.60 -18.19
N ASN A 186 -3.92 -5.01 -19.16
CA ASN A 186 -4.02 -3.56 -19.26
C ASN A 186 -5.41 -3.09 -18.81
N TYR A 187 -5.44 -2.15 -17.89
CA TYR A 187 -6.67 -1.50 -17.50
C TYR A 187 -7.31 -0.74 -18.68
N ASP A 188 -8.60 -0.92 -18.84
CA ASP A 188 -9.41 -0.15 -19.78
C ASP A 188 -10.78 0.14 -19.14
N PRO A 189 -11.16 1.41 -18.91
CA PRO A 189 -12.45 1.75 -18.32
C PRO A 189 -13.64 1.29 -19.16
N LYS A 190 -13.43 0.98 -20.44
CA LYS A 190 -14.42 0.44 -21.38
C LYS A 190 -14.25 -1.08 -21.58
N GLY A 191 -13.28 -1.68 -20.93
CA GLY A 191 -12.95 -3.08 -21.04
C GLY A 191 -13.94 -3.99 -20.33
N ILE A 192 -13.65 -5.29 -20.39
CA ILE A 192 -14.45 -6.33 -19.75
C ILE A 192 -14.12 -6.40 -18.27
N GLU A 193 -15.13 -6.33 -17.42
CA GLU A 193 -14.94 -6.53 -15.98
C GLU A 193 -14.57 -8.00 -15.72
N THR A 194 -13.39 -8.20 -15.18
CA THR A 194 -12.79 -9.51 -14.96
C THR A 194 -12.33 -9.62 -13.51
N TYR A 195 -12.65 -10.75 -12.89
CA TYR A 195 -12.15 -11.02 -11.54
C TYR A 195 -10.68 -11.44 -11.57
N MET A 196 -9.85 -10.70 -10.89
CA MET A 196 -8.44 -10.97 -10.61
C MET A 196 -8.33 -11.59 -9.23
N GLY A 197 -8.29 -12.91 -9.14
CA GLY A 197 -8.28 -13.64 -7.87
C GLY A 197 -7.43 -14.90 -7.92
N VAL A 198 -7.58 -15.75 -6.90
CA VAL A 198 -6.86 -17.02 -6.74
C VAL A 198 -7.58 -18.13 -7.46
N ASP A 199 -7.40 -18.23 -8.75
CA ASP A 199 -7.97 -19.33 -9.57
C ASP A 199 -6.89 -20.20 -10.23
N GLY A 200 -5.72 -20.29 -9.60
CA GLY A 200 -4.58 -21.05 -10.09
C GLY A 200 -3.77 -20.35 -11.18
N LYS A 201 -4.18 -19.19 -11.61
CA LYS A 201 -3.40 -18.34 -12.53
C LYS A 201 -2.66 -17.28 -11.71
N ARG A 202 -1.38 -17.11 -11.95
CA ARG A 202 -0.59 -15.99 -11.42
C ARG A 202 -1.03 -14.71 -12.12
N SER A 203 -2.18 -14.22 -11.77
CA SER A 203 -2.73 -12.97 -12.28
C SER A 203 -2.64 -11.91 -11.19
N GLY A 204 -1.44 -11.49 -10.90
CA GLY A 204 -1.21 -10.54 -9.81
C GLY A 204 -1.17 -9.09 -10.24
N PHE A 205 -1.12 -8.81 -11.55
CA PHE A 205 -0.71 -7.49 -12.04
C PHE A 205 -1.67 -6.95 -13.09
N VAL A 206 -2.05 -5.67 -12.94
CA VAL A 206 -2.76 -4.92 -13.97
C VAL A 206 -2.06 -3.58 -14.19
N GLN A 207 -1.65 -3.32 -15.41
CA GLN A 207 -1.03 -2.08 -15.82
C GLN A 207 -2.09 -0.99 -15.97
N PHE A 208 -2.01 0.06 -15.16
CA PHE A 208 -2.90 1.21 -15.19
C PHE A 208 -2.33 2.38 -15.98
N SER A 209 -1.04 2.59 -15.95
CA SER A 209 -0.40 3.64 -16.71
C SER A 209 -0.20 3.24 -18.17
N LYS A 210 -0.33 4.20 -19.07
CA LYS A 210 -0.09 3.99 -20.50
C LYS A 210 1.37 4.20 -20.87
N ASP A 211 2.06 4.98 -20.08
CA ASP A 211 3.39 5.48 -20.39
C ASP A 211 4.29 5.24 -19.19
N HIS A 212 5.06 4.18 -19.27
CA HIS A 212 6.17 3.90 -18.37
C HIS A 212 7.47 4.49 -18.96
N GLU A 213 7.39 5.72 -19.47
CA GLU A 213 8.56 6.45 -19.93
C GLU A 213 9.23 7.25 -18.82
#